data_59dd4714f564d4d40c3426839b0b6689
#
_entry.id   59dd4714f564d4d40c3426839b0b6689
#
_cell.length_a   1.000
_cell.length_b   1.000
_cell.length_c   1.000
_cell.angle_alpha   90.00
_cell.angle_beta   90.00
_cell.angle_gamma   90.00
#
_symmetry.space_group_name_H-M   'P 1'
#
loop_
_entity.id
_entity.type
_entity.pdbx_description
1 polymer ?
#
loop_
_entity_poly.entity_id
_entity_poly.type
_entity_poly.pdbx_seq_one_letter_code
_entity_poly.pdbx_strand_id
1 'polypeptide(L)'
;MTHMKLISLLLVLLLITFIPQSISQSPEGLNWTQPAFDLFNTSHNPQQIINRDNIADVELKWIYQSPERPAPIPGARMAFGIQAPPIAVYGLLYFVTESNKLTALNTLNGEEMWSFQYDPVELALSENWSMLEAQHSISFFHDYLWMQTNDCNIFAFDPFTGEIKNEIRNTCSDVPGNSGKYVGHYSPTFFETIIISRVSAGGGGGRSFVAGYDEFNGRLLWQWFSVPPSGGDPNWDFKDADKGNINPYPGDWGENDLIGGGSIFSLIAVDEETGIIYFPTGAPALSYDAALRPGPNLYANSVVALDASTGKMIWYYQITPHDINGHEPARSIILANATINGEDRKVILSATKGDYAYVLDAKTGELLHDPISFGAQKISVYNSNQGNNANFQLSQDILEGNEYCPGAFGGSATTPAFADNVFFVASQNYCTKFTAGQVFYKDQLINGYQIEPTLSEQSSSIHAIDVSTGQIKWTFPIESRYQGGITVSAGVVYLVDISGNFYALDAETGEILKKIPMNAAGNTAVTIASDANGDMRLFVSTGGSKSGIITAFGLPDESSVVDEGGLSRRGIIGSLVLTSIVGLLYLLFMRYYRK
;
A
#
# COMPACT_ATOMS: atom_id res chain seq x y z
N MET A 1 -13.42 62.64 -21.59
CA MET A 1 -12.76 61.94 -20.44
C MET A 1 -13.67 61.01 -19.63
N THR A 2 -14.97 61.15 -19.70
CA THR A 2 -15.94 60.33 -18.95
C THR A 2 -16.17 58.90 -19.52
N HIS A 3 -16.13 58.73 -20.85
CA HIS A 3 -16.35 57.43 -21.49
C HIS A 3 -15.15 56.45 -21.36
N MET A 4 -13.93 56.95 -21.29
CA MET A 4 -12.74 56.09 -21.09
C MET A 4 -12.62 55.50 -19.67
N LYS A 5 -13.12 56.22 -18.64
CA LYS A 5 -13.13 55.71 -17.25
C LYS A 5 -14.18 54.64 -17.03
N LEU A 6 -15.30 54.67 -17.78
CA LEU A 6 -16.36 53.65 -17.71
C LEU A 6 -15.93 52.33 -18.36
N ILE A 7 -15.19 52.40 -19.48
CA ILE A 7 -14.65 51.24 -20.18
C ILE A 7 -13.54 50.56 -19.34
N SER A 8 -12.69 51.33 -18.66
CA SER A 8 -11.68 50.78 -17.76
C SER A 8 -12.29 50.11 -16.52
N LEU A 9 -13.42 50.61 -16.02
CA LEU A 9 -14.11 50.02 -14.88
C LEU A 9 -14.83 48.71 -15.27
N LEU A 10 -15.41 48.62 -16.49
CA LEU A 10 -16.02 47.42 -17.04
C LEU A 10 -14.98 46.33 -17.37
N LEU A 11 -13.77 46.71 -17.83
CA LEU A 11 -12.66 45.78 -18.07
C LEU A 11 -12.09 45.23 -16.77
N VAL A 12 -12.03 45.99 -15.70
CA VAL A 12 -11.62 45.52 -14.37
C VAL A 12 -12.68 44.62 -13.76
N LEU A 13 -13.97 44.88 -13.95
CA LEU A 13 -15.05 44.00 -13.53
C LEU A 13 -15.11 42.66 -14.32
N LEU A 14 -14.77 42.67 -15.62
CA LEU A 14 -14.65 41.46 -16.43
C LEU A 14 -13.40 40.62 -16.09
N LEU A 15 -12.32 41.24 -15.63
CA LEU A 15 -11.12 40.53 -15.16
C LEU A 15 -11.30 39.89 -13.78
N ILE A 16 -12.26 40.36 -12.98
CA ILE A 16 -12.58 39.74 -11.66
C ILE A 16 -13.44 38.48 -11.81
N THR A 17 -14.11 38.28 -12.95
CA THR A 17 -14.92 37.08 -13.21
C THR A 17 -14.13 35.89 -13.77
N PHE A 18 -12.84 36.06 -14.05
CA PHE A 18 -11.91 34.99 -14.40
C PHE A 18 -10.83 34.78 -13.33
N ILE A 19 -11.18 34.88 -12.05
CA ILE A 19 -10.38 34.23 -11.02
C ILE A 19 -10.71 32.73 -11.19
N PRO A 20 -9.73 31.88 -11.56
CA PRO A 20 -9.96 30.45 -11.46
C PRO A 20 -10.41 30.22 -10.02
N GLN A 21 -11.52 29.51 -9.84
CA GLN A 21 -11.93 29.07 -8.51
C GLN A 21 -10.67 28.43 -7.92
N SER A 22 -10.08 29.08 -6.93
CA SER A 22 -9.05 28.45 -6.12
C SER A 22 -9.71 27.19 -5.57
N ILE A 23 -9.23 26.03 -6.02
CA ILE A 23 -9.59 24.76 -5.41
C ILE A 23 -9.27 24.96 -3.94
N SER A 24 -10.31 25.03 -3.13
CA SER A 24 -10.20 25.16 -1.68
C SER A 24 -9.35 23.99 -1.22
N GLN A 25 -8.21 24.26 -0.59
CA GLN A 25 -7.50 23.21 0.12
C GLN A 25 -8.50 22.57 1.08
N SER A 26 -8.73 21.26 0.93
CA SER A 26 -9.52 20.53 1.90
C SER A 26 -8.87 20.70 3.28
N PRO A 27 -9.64 20.75 4.36
CA PRO A 27 -9.09 20.81 5.71
C PRO A 27 -8.04 19.72 5.91
N GLU A 28 -6.93 20.05 6.59
CA GLU A 28 -5.90 19.06 6.96
C GLU A 28 -6.55 17.84 7.63
N GLY A 29 -6.18 16.64 7.20
CA GLY A 29 -6.72 15.37 7.73
C GLY A 29 -7.81 14.71 6.89
N LEU A 30 -8.36 15.36 5.87
CA LEU A 30 -9.38 14.79 4.97
C LEU A 30 -8.83 14.31 3.62
N ASN A 31 -7.54 14.41 3.38
CA ASN A 31 -6.84 13.86 2.22
C ASN A 31 -6.38 12.43 2.52
N TRP A 32 -6.17 11.65 1.47
CA TRP A 32 -5.56 10.32 1.52
C TRP A 32 -4.33 10.34 0.61
N THR A 33 -3.16 10.61 1.15
CA THR A 33 -1.93 10.91 0.38
C THR A 33 -1.03 9.71 0.13
N GLN A 34 -1.19 8.64 0.92
CA GLN A 34 -0.36 7.45 0.88
C GLN A 34 -1.21 6.20 0.65
N PRO A 35 -0.65 5.10 0.12
CA PRO A 35 -1.41 3.86 -0.15
C PRO A 35 -2.12 3.28 1.08
N ALA A 36 -1.55 3.46 2.26
CA ALA A 36 -2.11 3.06 3.54
C ALA A 36 -2.39 4.27 4.45
N PHE A 37 -2.88 5.35 3.86
CA PHE A 37 -3.27 6.62 4.49
C PHE A 37 -2.08 7.52 4.87
N ASP A 38 -1.12 7.04 5.67
CA ASP A 38 -0.02 7.81 6.25
C ASP A 38 1.34 7.12 6.08
N LEU A 39 2.40 7.78 6.51
CA LEU A 39 3.77 7.25 6.50
C LEU A 39 4.00 6.11 7.49
N PHE A 40 3.10 5.93 8.44
CA PHE A 40 3.13 4.83 9.41
C PHE A 40 2.46 3.58 8.86
N ASN A 41 1.79 3.66 7.70
CA ASN A 41 1.00 2.61 7.06
C ASN A 41 -0.18 2.14 7.93
N THR A 42 -0.80 3.05 8.70
CA THR A 42 -1.86 2.67 9.65
C THR A 42 -3.16 2.23 8.98
N SER A 43 -3.39 2.60 7.72
CA SER A 43 -4.69 2.42 7.03
C SER A 43 -5.87 2.96 7.87
N HIS A 44 -5.62 3.99 8.68
CA HIS A 44 -6.58 4.62 9.58
C HIS A 44 -6.80 6.08 9.24
N ASN A 45 -8.01 6.42 8.78
CA ASN A 45 -8.41 7.81 8.58
C ASN A 45 -9.14 8.33 9.84
N PRO A 46 -8.66 9.40 10.49
CA PRO A 46 -9.23 9.88 11.76
C PRO A 46 -10.53 10.70 11.63
N GLN A 47 -11.13 10.80 10.43
CA GLN A 47 -12.41 11.49 10.23
C GLN A 47 -13.52 10.91 11.12
N GLN A 48 -14.55 11.71 11.40
CA GLN A 48 -15.69 11.31 12.24
C GLN A 48 -17.05 11.52 11.55
N ILE A 49 -17.04 11.92 10.26
CA ILE A 49 -18.27 12.31 9.51
C ILE A 49 -19.06 11.05 9.14
N ILE A 50 -18.41 10.08 8.48
CA ILE A 50 -19.00 8.75 8.25
C ILE A 50 -18.50 7.84 9.37
N ASN A 51 -19.40 7.38 10.20
CA ASN A 51 -19.09 6.65 11.43
C ASN A 51 -20.04 5.46 11.64
N ARG A 52 -19.88 4.73 12.75
CA ARG A 52 -20.68 3.54 13.05
C ARG A 52 -22.19 3.80 13.13
N ASP A 53 -22.62 5.03 13.46
CA ASP A 53 -24.04 5.34 13.66
C ASP A 53 -24.75 5.67 12.34
N ASN A 54 -24.03 6.15 11.31
CA ASN A 54 -24.59 6.59 10.04
C ASN A 54 -24.06 5.85 8.79
N ILE A 55 -23.15 4.91 8.93
CA ILE A 55 -22.64 4.11 7.79
C ILE A 55 -23.76 3.35 7.06
N ALA A 56 -24.83 3.01 7.75
CA ALA A 56 -25.99 2.36 7.15
C ALA A 56 -26.69 3.25 6.11
N ASP A 57 -26.58 4.57 6.23
CA ASP A 57 -27.24 5.56 5.39
C ASP A 57 -26.42 5.94 4.14
N VAL A 58 -25.15 5.48 4.02
CA VAL A 58 -24.35 5.80 2.82
C VAL A 58 -25.02 5.27 1.55
N GLU A 59 -25.00 6.08 0.52
CA GLU A 59 -25.59 5.80 -0.78
C GLU A 59 -24.55 5.94 -1.90
N LEU A 60 -24.85 5.37 -3.07
CA LEU A 60 -24.04 5.51 -4.26
C LEU A 60 -24.06 6.97 -4.75
N LYS A 61 -22.88 7.57 -4.96
CA LYS A 61 -22.75 8.91 -5.54
C LYS A 61 -22.42 8.84 -7.03
N TRP A 62 -21.41 8.06 -7.42
CA TRP A 62 -21.06 7.86 -8.82
C TRP A 62 -20.23 6.57 -9.00
N ILE A 63 -20.14 6.12 -10.25
CA ILE A 63 -19.31 5.00 -10.69
C ILE A 63 -18.48 5.46 -11.89
N TYR A 64 -17.19 5.16 -11.87
CA TYR A 64 -16.28 5.24 -13.01
C TYR A 64 -15.83 3.84 -13.39
N GLN A 65 -15.84 3.54 -14.69
CA GLN A 65 -15.28 2.31 -15.24
C GLN A 65 -14.18 2.66 -16.24
N SER A 66 -12.96 2.13 -16.01
CA SER A 66 -11.87 2.31 -16.96
C SER A 66 -12.18 1.61 -18.29
N PRO A 67 -11.80 2.22 -19.43
CA PRO A 67 -11.94 1.56 -20.72
C PRO A 67 -11.20 0.22 -20.76
N GLU A 68 -11.81 -0.81 -21.38
CA GLU A 68 -11.10 -2.06 -21.64
C GLU A 68 -9.87 -1.82 -22.52
N ARG A 69 -8.77 -2.44 -22.18
CA ARG A 69 -7.56 -2.40 -22.96
C ARG A 69 -7.04 -3.82 -23.23
N PRO A 70 -6.76 -4.17 -24.51
CA PRO A 70 -6.07 -5.40 -24.81
C PRO A 70 -4.63 -5.37 -24.23
N ALA A 71 -4.09 -6.55 -23.89
CA ALA A 71 -2.69 -6.65 -23.51
C ALA A 71 -1.79 -6.02 -24.58
N PRO A 72 -0.81 -5.17 -24.20
CA PRO A 72 0.06 -4.48 -25.15
C PRO A 72 0.91 -5.45 -25.99
N ILE A 73 1.05 -6.68 -25.50
CA ILE A 73 1.81 -7.74 -26.16
C ILE A 73 0.88 -8.96 -26.34
N PRO A 74 0.77 -9.53 -27.54
CA PRO A 74 -0.02 -10.73 -27.77
C PRO A 74 0.43 -11.88 -26.86
N GLY A 75 -0.51 -12.44 -26.09
CA GLY A 75 -0.26 -13.54 -25.16
C GLY A 75 0.21 -13.15 -23.77
N ALA A 76 0.49 -11.87 -23.50
CA ALA A 76 0.75 -11.40 -22.14
C ALA A 76 -0.50 -11.51 -21.28
N ARG A 77 -0.33 -11.97 -20.03
CA ARG A 77 -1.40 -11.97 -19.04
C ARG A 77 -1.39 -10.61 -18.32
N MET A 78 -2.54 -9.97 -18.31
CA MET A 78 -2.74 -8.74 -17.51
C MET A 78 -3.06 -9.11 -16.07
N ALA A 79 -2.64 -8.28 -15.14
CA ALA A 79 -3.07 -8.38 -13.75
C ALA A 79 -4.60 -8.19 -13.62
N PHE A 80 -5.17 -8.66 -12.52
CA PHE A 80 -6.61 -8.58 -12.29
C PHE A 80 -6.98 -7.30 -11.52
N GLY A 81 -7.75 -6.43 -12.15
CA GLY A 81 -8.34 -5.25 -11.53
C GLY A 81 -7.33 -4.21 -11.03
N ILE A 82 -7.84 -3.22 -10.31
CA ILE A 82 -7.01 -2.21 -9.64
C ILE A 82 -6.38 -2.84 -8.41
N GLN A 83 -5.04 -2.80 -8.30
CA GLN A 83 -4.28 -3.33 -7.16
C GLN A 83 -3.63 -2.24 -6.31
N ALA A 84 -3.57 -1.01 -6.82
CA ALA A 84 -3.12 0.15 -6.08
C ALA A 84 -4.31 0.82 -5.38
N PRO A 85 -4.31 0.98 -4.04
CA PRO A 85 -5.31 1.81 -3.38
C PRO A 85 -5.32 3.21 -4.00
N PRO A 86 -6.47 3.78 -4.36
CA PRO A 86 -6.55 5.15 -4.82
C PRO A 86 -6.05 6.11 -3.73
N ILE A 87 -5.45 7.22 -4.13
CA ILE A 87 -5.19 8.36 -3.25
C ILE A 87 -6.08 9.54 -3.63
N ALA A 88 -6.41 10.38 -2.67
CA ALA A 88 -7.31 11.52 -2.88
C ALA A 88 -6.71 12.79 -2.30
N VAL A 89 -6.43 13.78 -3.15
CA VAL A 89 -5.81 15.04 -2.80
C VAL A 89 -6.40 16.16 -3.64
N TYR A 90 -6.64 17.32 -3.04
CA TYR A 90 -7.13 18.52 -3.73
C TYR A 90 -8.47 18.34 -4.49
N GLY A 91 -9.34 17.45 -4.02
CA GLY A 91 -10.62 17.17 -4.68
C GLY A 91 -10.49 16.31 -5.95
N LEU A 92 -9.33 15.69 -6.16
CA LEU A 92 -9.05 14.74 -7.23
C LEU A 92 -8.72 13.36 -6.63
N LEU A 93 -9.16 12.31 -7.30
CA LEU A 93 -8.87 10.91 -6.97
C LEU A 93 -7.93 10.34 -8.01
N TYR A 94 -6.82 9.78 -7.58
CA TYR A 94 -5.80 9.20 -8.44
C TYR A 94 -5.69 7.70 -8.22
N PHE A 95 -5.60 6.94 -9.30
CA PHE A 95 -5.40 5.49 -9.24
C PHE A 95 -4.69 4.99 -10.49
N VAL A 96 -4.11 3.80 -10.39
CA VAL A 96 -3.47 3.11 -11.50
C VAL A 96 -4.31 1.89 -11.85
N THR A 97 -4.68 1.77 -13.12
CA THR A 97 -5.41 0.60 -13.62
C THR A 97 -4.48 -0.61 -13.78
N GLU A 98 -5.07 -1.78 -13.99
CA GLU A 98 -4.39 -3.03 -14.32
C GLU A 98 -3.53 -2.94 -15.60
N SER A 99 -3.78 -1.93 -16.43
CA SER A 99 -3.01 -1.67 -17.66
C SER A 99 -1.92 -0.61 -17.50
N ASN A 100 -1.52 -0.28 -16.27
CA ASN A 100 -0.55 0.78 -15.95
C ASN A 100 -0.93 2.18 -16.46
N LYS A 101 -2.24 2.46 -16.51
CA LYS A 101 -2.76 3.79 -16.80
C LYS A 101 -3.01 4.53 -15.48
N LEU A 102 -2.24 5.59 -15.22
CA LEU A 102 -2.51 6.53 -14.14
C LEU A 102 -3.66 7.45 -14.56
N THR A 103 -4.68 7.58 -13.74
CA THR A 103 -5.88 8.36 -14.04
C THR A 103 -6.22 9.26 -12.86
N ALA A 104 -6.62 10.50 -13.16
CA ALA A 104 -7.17 11.46 -12.20
C ALA A 104 -8.66 11.67 -12.47
N LEU A 105 -9.48 11.50 -11.44
CA LEU A 105 -10.93 11.76 -11.49
C LEU A 105 -11.28 12.93 -10.58
N ASN A 106 -12.30 13.67 -10.97
CA ASN A 106 -12.97 14.60 -10.08
C ASN A 106 -13.75 13.83 -9.01
N THR A 107 -13.47 14.09 -7.73
CA THR A 107 -14.09 13.38 -6.60
C THR A 107 -15.61 13.62 -6.47
N LEU A 108 -16.14 14.69 -7.06
CA LEU A 108 -17.58 15.02 -6.98
C LEU A 108 -18.44 14.12 -7.87
N ASN A 109 -17.95 13.83 -9.09
CA ASN A 109 -18.78 13.23 -10.14
C ASN A 109 -18.13 12.07 -10.90
N GLY A 110 -16.86 11.74 -10.58
CA GLY A 110 -16.12 10.67 -11.25
C GLY A 110 -15.66 11.01 -12.68
N GLU A 111 -15.70 12.28 -13.11
CA GLU A 111 -15.24 12.71 -14.43
C GLU A 111 -13.71 12.57 -14.53
N GLU A 112 -13.22 11.95 -15.62
CA GLU A 112 -11.78 11.86 -15.91
C GLU A 112 -11.23 13.23 -16.28
N MET A 113 -10.31 13.73 -15.46
CA MET A 113 -9.67 15.04 -15.66
C MET A 113 -8.46 14.92 -16.58
N TRP A 114 -7.63 13.91 -16.35
CA TRP A 114 -6.50 13.57 -17.20
C TRP A 114 -6.08 12.11 -16.96
N SER A 115 -5.27 11.59 -17.87
CA SER A 115 -4.66 10.28 -17.70
C SER A 115 -3.32 10.17 -18.40
N PHE A 116 -2.45 9.33 -17.86
CA PHE A 116 -1.14 9.01 -18.40
C PHE A 116 -1.00 7.50 -18.57
N GLN A 117 -0.69 7.05 -19.80
CA GLN A 117 -0.49 5.65 -20.11
C GLN A 117 1.01 5.32 -20.14
N TYR A 118 1.40 4.32 -19.38
CA TYR A 118 2.76 3.78 -19.38
C TYR A 118 2.77 2.35 -19.93
N ASP A 119 3.63 2.10 -20.92
CA ASP A 119 3.80 0.79 -21.55
C ASP A 119 5.26 0.33 -21.45
N PRO A 120 5.61 -0.60 -20.56
CA PRO A 120 6.95 -1.17 -20.46
C PRO A 120 7.21 -2.22 -21.55
N VAL A 121 6.93 -1.87 -22.82
CA VAL A 121 6.96 -2.82 -23.95
C VAL A 121 8.36 -3.34 -24.20
N GLU A 122 9.38 -2.50 -24.08
CA GLU A 122 10.77 -2.90 -24.32
C GLU A 122 11.24 -3.98 -23.34
N LEU A 123 10.91 -3.83 -22.05
CA LEU A 123 11.22 -4.80 -21.02
C LEU A 123 10.49 -6.12 -21.26
N ALA A 124 9.21 -6.05 -21.56
CA ALA A 124 8.37 -7.22 -21.80
C ALA A 124 8.83 -8.03 -23.02
N LEU A 125 9.32 -7.37 -24.07
CA LEU A 125 9.87 -8.03 -25.27
C LEU A 125 11.26 -8.62 -25.04
N SER A 126 12.13 -7.93 -24.28
CA SER A 126 13.52 -8.37 -24.07
C SER A 126 13.63 -9.56 -23.12
N GLU A 127 12.69 -9.70 -22.18
CA GLU A 127 12.82 -10.59 -21.03
C GLU A 127 11.86 -11.80 -21.06
N ASN A 128 11.10 -12.02 -22.13
CA ASN A 128 10.05 -13.05 -22.18
C ASN A 128 9.04 -12.95 -21.00
N TRP A 129 8.73 -11.76 -20.56
CA TRP A 129 7.76 -11.56 -19.49
C TRP A 129 6.36 -11.98 -19.95
N SER A 130 5.85 -13.05 -19.37
CA SER A 130 4.52 -13.55 -19.68
C SER A 130 3.41 -12.81 -18.94
N MET A 131 3.75 -11.95 -17.96
CA MET A 131 2.81 -11.22 -17.13
C MET A 131 3.29 -9.79 -16.89
N LEU A 132 2.46 -8.82 -17.28
CA LEU A 132 2.61 -7.43 -16.85
C LEU A 132 1.91 -7.31 -15.49
N GLU A 133 2.68 -7.09 -14.44
CA GLU A 133 2.13 -6.91 -13.12
C GLU A 133 1.57 -5.49 -12.97
N ALA A 134 0.43 -5.35 -12.28
CA ALA A 134 -0.12 -4.05 -11.95
C ALA A 134 0.76 -3.33 -10.92
N GLN A 135 0.72 -2.01 -10.96
CA GLN A 135 1.27 -1.19 -9.88
C GLN A 135 0.46 -1.39 -8.60
N HIS A 136 1.16 -1.49 -7.48
CA HIS A 136 0.53 -1.71 -6.18
C HIS A 136 0.38 -0.43 -5.37
N SER A 137 0.92 0.69 -5.82
CA SER A 137 0.72 1.98 -5.16
C SER A 137 1.09 3.17 -6.05
N ILE A 138 0.51 4.30 -5.69
CA ILE A 138 0.92 5.67 -6.01
C ILE A 138 1.00 6.43 -4.70
N SER A 139 1.77 7.51 -4.65
CA SER A 139 1.92 8.35 -3.45
C SER A 139 1.91 9.82 -3.83
N PHE A 140 1.57 10.67 -2.87
CA PHE A 140 1.61 12.12 -3.03
C PHE A 140 2.60 12.70 -2.02
N PHE A 141 3.63 13.40 -2.53
CA PHE A 141 4.67 14.05 -1.75
C PHE A 141 5.14 15.34 -2.43
N HIS A 142 5.47 16.35 -1.65
CA HIS A 142 6.04 17.61 -2.12
C HIS A 142 5.30 18.18 -3.33
N ASP A 143 3.95 18.18 -3.25
CA ASP A 143 3.03 18.68 -4.28
C ASP A 143 3.03 17.90 -5.61
N TYR A 144 3.63 16.69 -5.66
CA TYR A 144 3.64 15.82 -6.82
C TYR A 144 3.06 14.44 -6.54
N LEU A 145 2.48 13.85 -7.60
CA LEU A 145 2.16 12.42 -7.61
C LEU A 145 3.38 11.62 -8.04
N TRP A 146 3.68 10.57 -7.30
CA TRP A 146 4.83 9.72 -7.55
C TRP A 146 4.41 8.30 -7.91
N MET A 147 4.99 7.79 -8.99
CA MET A 147 4.81 6.42 -9.45
C MET A 147 6.17 5.82 -9.81
N GLN A 148 6.42 4.58 -9.38
CA GLN A 148 7.54 3.78 -9.86
C GLN A 148 7.01 2.73 -10.83
N THR A 149 7.59 2.62 -12.01
CA THR A 149 7.14 1.68 -13.03
C THR A 149 7.77 0.28 -12.85
N ASN A 150 7.16 -0.73 -13.49
CA ASN A 150 7.65 -2.10 -13.38
C ASN A 150 9.09 -2.28 -13.88
N ASP A 151 9.52 -1.48 -14.85
CA ASP A 151 10.91 -1.41 -15.36
C ASP A 151 11.76 -0.40 -14.59
N CYS A 152 11.35 -0.09 -13.34
CA CYS A 152 12.12 0.68 -12.38
C CYS A 152 12.43 2.13 -12.79
N ASN A 153 11.51 2.80 -13.44
CA ASN A 153 11.59 4.26 -13.58
C ASN A 153 10.71 4.91 -12.51
N ILE A 154 11.14 6.04 -12.00
CA ILE A 154 10.38 6.84 -11.03
C ILE A 154 9.96 8.13 -11.72
N PHE A 155 8.66 8.45 -11.67
CA PHE A 155 8.09 9.66 -12.24
C PHE A 155 7.39 10.49 -11.16
N ALA A 156 7.55 11.81 -11.25
CA ALA A 156 6.75 12.79 -10.54
C ALA A 156 5.83 13.50 -11.52
N PHE A 157 4.55 13.59 -11.22
CA PHE A 157 3.54 14.23 -12.05
C PHE A 157 2.95 15.44 -11.34
N ASP A 158 2.68 16.48 -12.11
CA ASP A 158 1.78 17.55 -11.68
C ASP A 158 0.39 16.97 -11.43
N PRO A 159 -0.19 17.11 -10.23
CA PRO A 159 -1.45 16.47 -9.88
C PRO A 159 -2.65 16.97 -10.70
N PHE A 160 -2.60 18.21 -11.19
CA PHE A 160 -3.72 18.82 -11.91
C PHE A 160 -3.68 18.58 -13.42
N THR A 161 -2.50 18.36 -13.98
CA THR A 161 -2.31 18.26 -15.44
C THR A 161 -1.81 16.89 -15.91
N GLY A 162 -1.23 16.09 -15.01
CA GLY A 162 -0.55 14.83 -15.39
C GLY A 162 0.77 15.03 -16.12
N GLU A 163 1.29 16.26 -16.19
CA GLU A 163 2.60 16.56 -16.79
C GLU A 163 3.74 16.00 -15.93
N ILE A 164 4.71 15.33 -16.55
CA ILE A 164 5.89 14.83 -15.85
C ILE A 164 6.77 16.01 -15.46
N LYS A 165 7.06 16.16 -14.17
CA LYS A 165 7.88 17.23 -13.60
C LYS A 165 9.28 16.76 -13.20
N ASN A 166 9.42 15.49 -12.83
CA ASN A 166 10.70 14.90 -12.51
C ASN A 166 10.71 13.42 -12.92
N GLU A 167 11.89 12.89 -13.26
CA GLU A 167 12.06 11.48 -13.60
C GLU A 167 13.45 10.97 -13.19
N ILE A 168 13.48 9.74 -12.67
CA ILE A 168 14.70 8.98 -12.43
C ILE A 168 14.55 7.68 -13.19
N ARG A 169 15.45 7.44 -14.15
CA ARG A 169 15.36 6.26 -15.02
C ARG A 169 16.32 5.16 -14.61
N ASN A 170 15.91 3.94 -14.92
CA ASN A 170 16.76 2.74 -14.78
C ASN A 170 17.28 2.49 -13.36
N THR A 171 16.45 2.71 -12.33
CA THR A 171 16.86 2.49 -10.93
C THR A 171 17.21 1.03 -10.62
N CYS A 172 16.94 0.10 -11.55
CA CYS A 172 17.31 -1.32 -11.47
C CYS A 172 18.54 -1.68 -12.31
N SER A 173 19.08 -0.75 -13.12
CA SER A 173 20.30 -0.99 -13.88
C SER A 173 21.51 -0.86 -12.97
N ASP A 174 22.62 -1.49 -13.36
CA ASP A 174 23.91 -1.39 -12.69
C ASP A 174 23.96 -1.93 -11.24
N VAL A 175 23.15 -2.94 -10.95
CA VAL A 175 23.28 -3.67 -9.68
C VAL A 175 24.43 -4.66 -9.80
N PRO A 176 25.57 -4.45 -9.11
CA PRO A 176 26.75 -5.30 -9.23
C PRO A 176 26.46 -6.77 -8.89
N GLY A 177 26.96 -7.68 -9.73
CA GLY A 177 26.82 -9.13 -9.48
C GLY A 177 25.41 -9.66 -9.68
N ASN A 178 24.59 -9.01 -10.50
CA ASN A 178 23.19 -9.32 -10.61
C ASN A 178 22.78 -9.76 -12.03
N SER A 179 22.28 -10.96 -12.13
CA SER A 179 21.71 -11.54 -13.35
C SER A 179 20.18 -11.69 -13.27
N GLY A 180 19.55 -11.09 -12.24
CA GLY A 180 18.13 -11.29 -11.95
C GLY A 180 17.20 -10.31 -12.65
N LYS A 181 15.94 -10.69 -12.74
CA LYS A 181 14.85 -9.81 -13.20
C LYS A 181 14.37 -8.97 -12.03
N TYR A 182 14.23 -7.67 -12.27
CA TYR A 182 13.81 -6.70 -11.28
C TYR A 182 12.49 -6.07 -11.64
N VAL A 183 11.72 -5.74 -10.62
CA VAL A 183 10.42 -5.08 -10.79
C VAL A 183 10.22 -4.03 -9.71
N GLY A 184 9.82 -2.82 -10.14
CA GLY A 184 9.29 -1.78 -9.28
C GLY A 184 7.77 -1.88 -9.19
N HIS A 185 7.23 -2.32 -8.06
CA HIS A 185 5.78 -2.50 -7.91
C HIS A 185 5.09 -1.39 -7.11
N TYR A 186 5.86 -0.63 -6.37
CA TYR A 186 5.33 0.34 -5.41
C TYR A 186 5.91 1.72 -5.68
N SER A 187 5.10 2.76 -5.51
CA SER A 187 5.57 4.14 -5.52
C SER A 187 6.66 4.34 -4.48
N PRO A 188 7.60 5.28 -4.70
CA PRO A 188 8.57 5.62 -3.67
C PRO A 188 7.88 6.21 -2.44
N THR A 189 8.57 6.13 -1.29
CA THR A 189 8.27 6.93 -0.10
C THR A 189 9.38 7.95 0.11
N PHE A 190 9.25 8.82 1.11
CA PHE A 190 10.17 9.93 1.30
C PHE A 190 10.61 10.06 2.74
N PHE A 191 11.85 10.49 2.91
CA PHE A 191 12.33 11.08 4.14
C PHE A 191 13.05 12.39 3.80
N GLU A 192 12.53 13.52 4.26
CA GLU A 192 13.00 14.85 3.83
C GLU A 192 13.08 14.94 2.30
N THR A 193 14.26 15.20 1.73
CA THR A 193 14.51 15.29 0.29
C THR A 193 15.10 14.01 -0.31
N ILE A 194 14.96 12.88 0.38
CA ILE A 194 15.43 11.59 -0.09
C ILE A 194 14.24 10.77 -0.59
N ILE A 195 14.26 10.42 -1.86
CA ILE A 195 13.34 9.46 -2.47
C ILE A 195 13.81 8.06 -2.09
N ILE A 196 12.97 7.32 -1.37
CA ILE A 196 13.24 5.94 -0.96
C ILE A 196 12.48 5.00 -1.88
N SER A 197 13.22 4.35 -2.76
CA SER A 197 12.72 3.36 -3.71
C SER A 197 13.01 1.96 -3.23
N ARG A 198 12.15 1.03 -3.61
CA ARG A 198 12.33 -0.39 -3.37
C ARG A 198 12.15 -1.18 -4.66
N VAL A 199 12.97 -2.21 -4.79
CA VAL A 199 13.01 -3.04 -5.97
C VAL A 199 12.99 -4.50 -5.56
N SER A 200 12.06 -5.24 -6.14
CA SER A 200 11.89 -6.68 -5.89
C SER A 200 12.48 -7.49 -7.03
N ALA A 201 13.17 -8.56 -6.68
CA ALA A 201 13.68 -9.53 -7.63
C ALA A 201 12.88 -10.85 -7.63
N GLY A 202 11.98 -11.01 -6.66
CA GLY A 202 11.09 -12.17 -6.54
C GLY A 202 11.80 -13.52 -6.64
N GLY A 203 11.10 -14.50 -7.18
CA GLY A 203 11.67 -15.83 -7.50
C GLY A 203 12.63 -15.85 -8.68
N GLY A 204 12.91 -14.70 -9.32
CA GLY A 204 13.76 -14.61 -10.52
C GLY A 204 15.27 -14.64 -10.26
N GLY A 205 15.69 -14.82 -9.00
CA GLY A 205 17.10 -15.01 -8.65
C GLY A 205 17.92 -13.73 -8.52
N GLY A 206 17.30 -12.57 -8.66
CA GLY A 206 17.94 -11.30 -8.38
C GLY A 206 17.97 -11.01 -6.87
N ARG A 207 18.74 -9.98 -6.50
CA ARG A 207 18.87 -9.48 -5.11
C ARG A 207 18.00 -8.26 -4.93
N SER A 208 16.96 -8.38 -4.13
CA SER A 208 16.09 -7.23 -3.84
C SER A 208 16.80 -6.19 -2.99
N PHE A 209 16.42 -4.92 -3.16
CA PHE A 209 17.07 -3.82 -2.45
C PHE A 209 16.14 -2.64 -2.17
N VAL A 210 16.54 -1.82 -1.21
CA VAL A 210 16.03 -0.46 -0.96
C VAL A 210 17.14 0.53 -1.29
N ALA A 211 16.79 1.65 -1.90
CA ALA A 211 17.76 2.67 -2.28
C ALA A 211 17.22 4.08 -2.02
N GLY A 212 18.09 4.97 -1.57
CA GLY A 212 17.83 6.39 -1.42
C GLY A 212 18.40 7.19 -2.57
N TYR A 213 17.59 8.08 -3.16
CA TYR A 213 17.98 9.00 -4.24
C TYR A 213 17.75 10.44 -3.80
N ASP A 214 18.62 11.33 -4.24
CA ASP A 214 18.44 12.77 -4.10
C ASP A 214 17.25 13.23 -4.96
N GLU A 215 16.26 13.86 -4.37
CA GLU A 215 15.02 14.29 -5.04
C GLU A 215 15.26 15.27 -6.18
N PHE A 216 16.27 16.16 -6.05
CA PHE A 216 16.49 17.25 -7.00
C PHE A 216 17.27 16.86 -8.25
N ASN A 217 18.13 15.84 -8.15
CA ASN A 217 19.02 15.46 -9.24
C ASN A 217 19.02 13.96 -9.56
N GLY A 218 18.23 13.14 -8.84
CA GLY A 218 18.10 11.73 -9.06
C GLY A 218 19.34 10.88 -8.73
N ARG A 219 20.36 11.49 -8.06
CA ARG A 219 21.59 10.79 -7.73
C ARG A 219 21.35 9.74 -6.65
N LEU A 220 21.83 8.50 -6.86
CA LEU A 220 21.88 7.46 -5.84
C LEU A 220 22.75 7.93 -4.66
N LEU A 221 22.17 7.94 -3.46
CA LEU A 221 22.83 8.30 -2.21
C LEU A 221 23.33 7.06 -1.47
N TRP A 222 22.48 6.04 -1.38
CA TRP A 222 22.77 4.76 -0.72
C TRP A 222 21.91 3.64 -1.29
N GLN A 223 22.37 2.38 -1.08
CA GLN A 223 21.64 1.18 -1.47
C GLN A 223 21.89 0.08 -0.44
N TRP A 224 20.82 -0.61 -0.04
CA TRP A 224 20.86 -1.72 0.89
C TRP A 224 20.21 -2.96 0.26
N PHE A 225 20.90 -4.11 0.31
CA PHE A 225 20.42 -5.36 -0.25
C PHE A 225 19.91 -6.31 0.81
N SER A 226 18.78 -6.99 0.52
CA SER A 226 18.17 -7.98 1.43
C SER A 226 18.91 -9.32 1.49
N VAL A 227 19.74 -9.63 0.49
CA VAL A 227 20.52 -10.87 0.41
C VAL A 227 21.91 -10.59 -0.16
N PRO A 228 22.93 -11.44 0.13
CA PRO A 228 24.29 -11.25 -0.35
C PRO A 228 24.39 -11.44 -1.89
N PRO A 229 25.49 -11.02 -2.52
CA PRO A 229 25.74 -11.27 -3.94
C PRO A 229 26.02 -12.76 -4.22
N SER A 230 25.64 -13.21 -5.43
CA SER A 230 26.02 -14.53 -5.93
C SER A 230 27.54 -14.61 -6.14
N GLY A 231 28.14 -15.79 -5.90
CA GLY A 231 29.55 -16.03 -6.16
C GLY A 231 30.54 -15.34 -5.20
N GLY A 232 30.03 -14.77 -4.11
CA GLY A 232 30.86 -14.13 -3.09
C GLY A 232 31.61 -12.92 -3.64
N ASP A 233 30.90 -11.82 -3.94
CA ASP A 233 31.54 -10.54 -4.23
C ASP A 233 32.55 -10.21 -3.14
N PRO A 234 33.86 -10.11 -3.42
CA PRO A 234 34.87 -9.80 -2.41
C PRO A 234 34.68 -8.39 -1.80
N ASN A 235 33.89 -7.54 -2.45
CA ASN A 235 33.51 -6.21 -1.94
C ASN A 235 32.23 -6.24 -1.11
N TRP A 236 31.54 -7.38 -1.03
CA TRP A 236 30.42 -7.55 -0.14
C TRP A 236 30.95 -7.79 1.28
N ASP A 237 31.00 -6.76 2.03
CA ASP A 237 31.33 -6.87 3.43
C ASP A 237 30.02 -6.95 4.25
N PHE A 238 29.70 -8.16 4.71
CA PHE A 238 28.74 -8.33 5.79
C PHE A 238 29.16 -7.58 7.06
N LYS A 239 30.40 -7.13 7.07
CA LYS A 239 31.02 -6.33 8.08
C LYS A 239 30.96 -4.85 7.74
N ASP A 240 29.80 -4.31 7.41
CA ASP A 240 29.70 -2.89 7.62
C ASP A 240 29.85 -2.66 9.13
N ALA A 241 31.12 -2.58 9.51
CA ALA A 241 31.65 -2.85 10.84
C ALA A 241 31.09 -1.91 11.89
N ASP A 242 30.53 -0.80 11.49
CA ASP A 242 30.03 0.18 12.44
C ASP A 242 28.61 -0.10 12.92
N LYS A 243 27.87 -1.08 12.32
CA LYS A 243 26.43 -1.13 12.52
C LYS A 243 25.73 -2.49 12.45
N GLY A 244 26.41 -3.57 12.77
CA GLY A 244 25.75 -4.85 12.98
C GLY A 244 25.26 -5.58 11.74
N ASN A 245 25.71 -5.21 10.55
CA ASN A 245 25.52 -5.96 9.29
C ASN A 245 26.38 -7.23 9.21
N ILE A 246 26.72 -7.79 10.32
CA ILE A 246 27.46 -9.04 10.35
C ILE A 246 26.43 -10.16 10.24
N ASN A 247 26.42 -10.90 9.15
CA ASN A 247 25.76 -12.19 9.15
C ASN A 247 26.50 -13.10 10.13
N PRO A 248 25.91 -13.43 11.29
CA PRO A 248 26.56 -14.23 12.31
C PRO A 248 26.72 -15.70 11.92
N TYR A 249 26.24 -16.10 10.75
CA TYR A 249 26.20 -17.48 10.28
C TYR A 249 27.11 -17.67 9.06
N PRO A 250 28.39 -18.02 9.24
CA PRO A 250 29.27 -18.35 8.13
C PRO A 250 28.68 -19.46 7.27
N GLY A 251 28.67 -19.25 5.93
CA GLY A 251 28.06 -20.20 4.99
C GLY A 251 26.54 -20.21 4.98
N ASP A 252 25.88 -19.21 5.56
CA ASP A 252 24.42 -19.06 5.62
C ASP A 252 23.72 -19.36 4.29
N TRP A 253 24.24 -18.86 3.19
CA TRP A 253 23.67 -19.02 1.86
C TRP A 253 24.35 -20.13 1.04
N GLY A 254 25.28 -20.88 1.62
CA GLY A 254 26.07 -21.86 0.88
C GLY A 254 27.07 -21.22 -0.10
N GLU A 255 27.74 -22.09 -0.88
CA GLU A 255 28.76 -21.71 -1.86
C GLU A 255 28.22 -21.88 -3.30
N ASN A 256 27.11 -21.22 -3.64
CA ASN A 256 26.54 -21.37 -4.99
C ASN A 256 26.13 -20.02 -5.59
N ASP A 257 25.97 -20.01 -6.91
CA ASP A 257 25.57 -18.82 -7.67
C ASP A 257 24.05 -18.59 -7.70
N LEU A 258 23.28 -19.39 -6.97
CA LEU A 258 21.83 -19.39 -7.00
C LEU A 258 21.20 -18.51 -5.92
N ILE A 259 21.99 -17.69 -5.25
CA ILE A 259 21.53 -16.77 -4.19
C ILE A 259 20.61 -15.69 -4.77
N GLY A 260 19.51 -15.41 -4.08
CA GLY A 260 18.56 -14.38 -4.49
C GLY A 260 17.31 -14.32 -3.60
N GLY A 261 16.29 -13.59 -4.02
CA GLY A 261 15.06 -13.40 -3.27
C GLY A 261 15.10 -12.22 -2.31
N GLY A 262 14.52 -12.40 -1.12
CA GLY A 262 14.39 -11.34 -0.12
C GLY A 262 13.58 -10.16 -0.63
N SER A 263 12.51 -10.43 -1.36
CA SER A 263 11.67 -9.42 -2.03
C SER A 263 11.24 -8.33 -1.08
N ILE A 264 11.27 -7.07 -1.53
CA ILE A 264 10.69 -5.96 -0.78
C ILE A 264 9.36 -5.59 -1.42
N PHE A 265 8.45 -6.54 -1.35
CA PHE A 265 7.10 -6.47 -1.91
C PHE A 265 6.12 -5.94 -0.87
N SER A 266 6.38 -4.70 -0.40
CA SER A 266 5.66 -4.10 0.73
C SER A 266 5.68 -2.58 0.68
N LEU A 267 4.85 -1.93 1.48
CA LEU A 267 5.00 -0.53 1.84
C LEU A 267 6.16 -0.38 2.84
N ILE A 268 6.81 0.77 2.83
CA ILE A 268 7.84 1.17 3.80
C ILE A 268 7.20 2.15 4.77
N ALA A 269 7.27 1.88 6.07
CA ALA A 269 6.88 2.84 7.10
C ALA A 269 8.05 3.77 7.41
N VAL A 270 7.76 5.06 7.62
CA VAL A 270 8.77 6.10 7.88
C VAL A 270 8.47 6.78 9.21
N ASP A 271 9.44 6.79 10.09
CA ASP A 271 9.43 7.62 11.29
C ASP A 271 10.21 8.91 11.02
N GLU A 272 9.51 9.97 10.67
CA GLU A 272 10.12 11.27 10.38
C GLU A 272 10.80 11.89 11.61
N GLU A 273 10.36 11.54 12.82
CA GLU A 273 10.94 12.06 14.07
C GLU A 273 12.34 11.49 14.32
N THR A 274 12.53 10.20 14.03
CA THR A 274 13.80 9.50 14.29
C THR A 274 14.66 9.31 13.05
N GLY A 275 14.09 9.53 11.85
CA GLY A 275 14.75 9.27 10.57
C GLY A 275 14.94 7.78 10.29
N ILE A 276 14.07 6.93 10.82
CA ILE A 276 14.16 5.48 10.63
C ILE A 276 13.06 5.01 9.67
N ILE A 277 13.42 4.15 8.74
CA ILE A 277 12.49 3.44 7.87
C ILE A 277 12.40 1.97 8.25
N TYR A 278 11.17 1.42 8.13
CA TYR A 278 10.88 0.04 8.49
C TYR A 278 10.18 -0.66 7.33
N PHE A 279 10.59 -1.89 7.04
CA PHE A 279 9.98 -2.70 5.98
C PHE A 279 10.23 -4.18 6.20
N PRO A 280 9.36 -5.07 5.67
CA PRO A 280 9.59 -6.49 5.68
C PRO A 280 10.39 -6.91 4.44
N THR A 281 11.14 -7.99 4.56
CA THR A 281 11.77 -8.70 3.45
C THR A 281 11.07 -10.03 3.22
N GLY A 282 10.95 -10.46 1.98
CA GLY A 282 10.28 -11.70 1.60
C GLY A 282 11.17 -12.93 1.66
N ALA A 283 10.64 -14.05 1.17
CA ALA A 283 11.27 -15.35 1.19
C ALA A 283 12.59 -15.39 0.42
N PRO A 284 13.54 -16.24 0.84
CA PRO A 284 14.77 -16.48 0.09
C PRO A 284 14.45 -17.25 -1.20
N ALA A 285 15.13 -16.97 -2.28
CA ALA A 285 15.13 -17.84 -3.45
C ALA A 285 16.19 -18.94 -3.25
N LEU A 286 16.01 -19.99 -3.76
CA LEU A 286 14.98 -20.91 -4.15
C LEU A 286 13.95 -21.20 -3.03
N SER A 287 12.76 -20.71 -3.13
CA SER A 287 11.86 -20.63 -1.97
C SER A 287 11.56 -21.98 -1.32
N TYR A 288 11.47 -23.04 -2.10
CA TYR A 288 11.02 -24.35 -1.64
C TYR A 288 12.09 -25.44 -1.68
N ASP A 289 13.35 -25.08 -1.91
CA ASP A 289 14.50 -25.97 -1.81
C ASP A 289 15.59 -25.35 -0.95
N ALA A 290 15.75 -25.88 0.24
CA ALA A 290 16.70 -25.37 1.21
C ALA A 290 18.08 -26.00 1.13
N ALA A 291 18.26 -27.08 0.38
CA ALA A 291 19.54 -27.82 0.32
C ALA A 291 20.71 -26.95 -0.13
N LEU A 292 20.43 -25.95 -0.97
CA LEU A 292 21.45 -25.05 -1.52
C LEU A 292 21.74 -23.81 -0.64
N ARG A 293 20.95 -23.58 0.42
CA ARG A 293 21.06 -22.42 1.30
C ARG A 293 20.94 -22.84 2.78
N PRO A 294 21.97 -23.47 3.34
CA PRO A 294 21.86 -24.27 4.57
C PRO A 294 21.62 -23.48 5.86
N GLY A 295 21.82 -22.18 5.86
CA GLY A 295 21.68 -21.36 7.07
C GLY A 295 20.31 -20.67 7.19
N PRO A 296 20.17 -19.69 8.10
CA PRO A 296 18.93 -18.94 8.30
C PRO A 296 18.55 -18.04 7.13
N ASN A 297 19.45 -17.76 6.22
CA ASN A 297 19.27 -16.94 5.01
C ASN A 297 18.98 -15.46 5.31
N LEU A 298 19.83 -14.83 6.09
CA LEU A 298 19.71 -13.40 6.39
C LEU A 298 19.98 -12.54 5.14
N TYR A 299 19.19 -11.47 4.92
CA TYR A 299 18.10 -10.96 5.77
C TYR A 299 16.72 -11.23 5.13
N ALA A 300 16.53 -12.39 4.52
CA ALA A 300 15.22 -12.82 4.05
C ALA A 300 14.27 -13.03 5.25
N ASN A 301 12.96 -12.90 5.02
CA ASN A 301 11.89 -13.09 6.01
C ASN A 301 12.10 -12.31 7.31
N SER A 302 12.54 -11.09 7.20
CA SER A 302 12.86 -10.24 8.34
C SER A 302 12.05 -8.95 8.33
N VAL A 303 11.84 -8.38 9.48
CA VAL A 303 11.55 -6.95 9.63
C VAL A 303 12.88 -6.24 9.78
N VAL A 304 13.08 -5.17 9.01
CA VAL A 304 14.35 -4.43 8.94
C VAL A 304 14.11 -2.97 9.26
N ALA A 305 14.99 -2.37 10.05
CA ALA A 305 15.05 -0.94 10.33
C ALA A 305 16.36 -0.36 9.77
N LEU A 306 16.25 0.65 8.91
CA LEU A 306 17.39 1.39 8.38
C LEU A 306 17.30 2.87 8.75
N ASP A 307 18.47 3.50 8.90
CA ASP A 307 18.58 4.96 8.88
C ASP A 307 18.25 5.47 7.46
N ALA A 308 17.24 6.31 7.36
CA ALA A 308 16.71 6.78 6.08
C ALA A 308 17.72 7.65 5.30
N SER A 309 18.61 8.36 6.00
CA SER A 309 19.61 9.25 5.40
C SER A 309 20.80 8.50 4.82
N THR A 310 21.15 7.35 5.39
CA THR A 310 22.38 6.64 5.07
C THR A 310 22.22 5.22 4.56
N GLY A 311 21.00 4.65 4.67
CA GLY A 311 20.72 3.26 4.34
C GLY A 311 21.36 2.25 5.30
N LYS A 312 21.94 2.71 6.42
CA LYS A 312 22.60 1.84 7.38
C LYS A 312 21.58 1.11 8.24
N MET A 313 21.75 -0.22 8.39
CA MET A 313 20.87 -1.03 9.22
C MET A 313 21.06 -0.69 10.69
N ILE A 314 19.93 -0.44 11.38
CA ILE A 314 19.89 -0.18 12.82
C ILE A 314 19.64 -1.49 13.55
N TRP A 315 18.62 -2.24 13.11
CA TRP A 315 18.31 -3.57 13.61
C TRP A 315 17.54 -4.39 12.56
N TYR A 316 17.48 -5.69 12.78
CA TYR A 316 16.59 -6.61 12.09
C TYR A 316 15.98 -7.60 13.07
N TYR A 317 14.83 -8.13 12.74
CA TYR A 317 14.19 -9.25 13.40
C TYR A 317 13.77 -10.29 12.38
N GLN A 318 14.46 -11.45 12.35
CA GLN A 318 14.10 -12.51 11.40
C GLN A 318 12.90 -13.30 11.93
N ILE A 319 11.78 -13.24 11.21
CA ILE A 319 10.53 -13.90 11.58
C ILE A 319 10.60 -15.40 11.27
N THR A 320 11.06 -15.76 10.08
CA THR A 320 11.10 -17.14 9.57
C THR A 320 12.51 -17.49 9.09
N PRO A 321 13.39 -17.99 9.97
CA PRO A 321 14.68 -18.49 9.53
C PRO A 321 14.53 -19.70 8.61
N HIS A 322 15.37 -19.80 7.57
CA HIS A 322 15.44 -20.95 6.67
C HIS A 322 14.07 -21.34 6.10
N ASP A 323 13.32 -20.36 5.62
CA ASP A 323 11.95 -20.57 5.14
C ASP A 323 11.91 -21.45 3.91
N ILE A 324 11.13 -22.53 4.00
CA ILE A 324 10.88 -23.49 2.93
C ILE A 324 9.39 -23.56 2.53
N ASN A 325 8.55 -22.73 3.15
CA ASN A 325 7.10 -22.76 2.97
C ASN A 325 6.53 -21.48 2.33
N GLY A 326 7.36 -20.43 2.20
CA GLY A 326 6.92 -19.12 1.72
C GLY A 326 6.10 -18.36 2.77
N HIS A 327 6.50 -18.43 4.04
CA HIS A 327 5.83 -17.81 5.17
C HIS A 327 6.41 -16.45 5.54
N GLU A 328 6.73 -15.65 4.54
CA GLU A 328 7.25 -14.30 4.71
C GLU A 328 6.25 -13.37 5.42
N PRO A 329 6.75 -12.25 6.00
CA PRO A 329 5.92 -11.15 6.47
C PRO A 329 4.97 -10.62 5.39
N ALA A 330 3.81 -10.14 5.83
CA ALA A 330 2.78 -9.58 4.96
C ALA A 330 3.27 -8.39 4.11
N ARG A 331 2.44 -7.97 3.16
CA ARG A 331 2.73 -6.87 2.21
C ARG A 331 2.96 -5.50 2.85
N SER A 332 2.68 -5.35 4.14
CA SER A 332 2.89 -4.10 4.87
C SER A 332 3.16 -4.39 6.34
N ILE A 333 4.03 -3.59 6.92
CA ILE A 333 4.15 -3.43 8.35
C ILE A 333 3.56 -2.08 8.75
N ILE A 334 3.14 -1.96 10.00
CA ILE A 334 2.64 -0.72 10.57
C ILE A 334 3.61 -0.24 11.65
N LEU A 335 4.02 1.03 11.56
CA LEU A 335 4.57 1.76 12.69
C LEU A 335 3.41 2.37 13.47
N ALA A 336 3.35 2.17 14.77
CA ALA A 336 2.24 2.65 15.57
C ALA A 336 2.68 3.17 16.93
N ASN A 337 1.94 4.14 17.46
CA ASN A 337 1.98 4.47 18.88
C ASN A 337 0.94 3.58 19.58
N ALA A 338 1.38 2.70 20.43
CA ALA A 338 0.53 1.74 21.13
C ALA A 338 0.80 1.72 22.62
N THR A 339 -0.23 1.42 23.41
CA THR A 339 -0.10 1.23 24.86
C THR A 339 0.15 -0.25 25.13
N ILE A 340 1.34 -0.60 25.60
CA ILE A 340 1.74 -1.97 25.95
C ILE A 340 1.99 -2.03 27.45
N ASN A 341 1.26 -2.89 28.16
CA ASN A 341 1.37 -3.02 29.63
C ASN A 341 1.21 -1.69 30.39
N GLY A 342 0.40 -0.76 29.85
CA GLY A 342 0.13 0.55 30.43
C GLY A 342 1.19 1.62 30.13
N GLU A 343 2.17 1.32 29.26
CA GLU A 343 3.17 2.27 28.79
C GLU A 343 2.98 2.55 27.30
N ASP A 344 3.01 3.83 26.93
CA ASP A 344 2.98 4.23 25.52
C ASP A 344 4.32 3.97 24.87
N ARG A 345 4.30 3.23 23.77
CA ARG A 345 5.48 2.81 23.00
C ARG A 345 5.25 2.97 21.50
N LYS A 346 6.32 3.29 20.79
CA LYS A 346 6.35 3.19 19.34
C LYS A 346 6.69 1.74 18.99
N VAL A 347 5.81 1.08 18.24
CA VAL A 347 5.90 -0.35 17.92
C VAL A 347 5.82 -0.60 16.42
N ILE A 348 6.41 -1.72 15.98
CA ILE A 348 6.21 -2.28 14.65
C ILE A 348 5.26 -3.47 14.76
N LEU A 349 4.17 -3.41 14.01
CA LEU A 349 3.21 -4.50 13.88
C LEU A 349 3.42 -5.19 12.53
N SER A 350 3.56 -6.50 12.57
CA SER A 350 3.76 -7.32 11.37
C SER A 350 2.90 -8.58 11.45
N ALA A 351 2.25 -8.95 10.35
CA ALA A 351 1.58 -10.24 10.21
C ALA A 351 2.31 -11.09 9.15
N THR A 352 2.13 -12.41 9.18
CA THR A 352 2.86 -13.32 8.28
C THR A 352 1.91 -14.25 7.53
N LYS A 353 2.38 -14.78 6.42
CA LYS A 353 1.68 -15.86 5.71
C LYS A 353 1.57 -17.15 6.52
N GLY A 354 2.30 -17.26 7.63
CA GLY A 354 2.15 -18.31 8.62
C GLY A 354 1.05 -18.06 9.67
N ASP A 355 0.24 -17.01 9.53
CA ASP A 355 -0.83 -16.61 10.46
C ASP A 355 -0.34 -16.29 11.87
N TYR A 356 0.81 -15.64 11.97
CA TYR A 356 1.31 -15.05 13.21
C TYR A 356 1.39 -13.53 13.12
N ALA A 357 0.97 -12.85 14.17
CA ALA A 357 1.20 -11.43 14.36
C ALA A 357 2.35 -11.20 15.36
N TYR A 358 3.16 -10.21 15.08
CA TYR A 358 4.34 -9.81 15.86
C TYR A 358 4.19 -8.35 16.28
N VAL A 359 4.56 -8.06 17.52
CA VAL A 359 4.63 -6.72 18.08
C VAL A 359 6.07 -6.48 18.54
N LEU A 360 6.80 -5.65 17.80
CA LEU A 360 8.21 -5.36 18.07
C LEU A 360 8.35 -3.92 18.59
N ASP A 361 9.29 -3.70 19.49
CA ASP A 361 9.71 -2.35 19.86
C ASP A 361 10.37 -1.66 18.65
N ALA A 362 9.87 -0.51 18.23
CA ALA A 362 10.36 0.16 17.02
C ALA A 362 11.81 0.62 17.12
N LYS A 363 12.29 0.93 18.33
CA LYS A 363 13.65 1.40 18.56
C LYS A 363 14.68 0.28 18.56
N THR A 364 14.32 -0.89 19.10
CA THR A 364 15.28 -1.98 19.36
C THR A 364 15.07 -3.22 18.52
N GLY A 365 13.87 -3.41 17.93
CA GLY A 365 13.46 -4.64 17.25
C GLY A 365 13.17 -5.80 18.19
N GLU A 366 13.13 -5.57 19.50
CA GLU A 366 12.80 -6.60 20.49
C GLU A 366 11.31 -6.99 20.42
N LEU A 367 11.03 -8.28 20.55
CA LEU A 367 9.67 -8.80 20.62
C LEU A 367 9.05 -8.43 21.97
N LEU A 368 7.88 -7.77 21.93
CA LEU A 368 7.20 -7.30 23.15
C LEU A 368 6.22 -8.32 23.73
N HIS A 369 5.76 -9.26 22.93
CA HIS A 369 4.97 -10.42 23.34
C HIS A 369 5.39 -11.67 22.57
N ASP A 370 4.99 -12.84 23.02
CA ASP A 370 5.05 -14.04 22.20
C ASP A 370 4.23 -13.83 20.90
N PRO A 371 4.67 -14.40 19.76
CA PRO A 371 3.92 -14.29 18.52
C PRO A 371 2.48 -14.77 18.66
N ILE A 372 1.53 -13.96 18.18
CA ILE A 372 0.09 -14.19 18.33
C ILE A 372 -0.38 -15.01 17.14
N SER A 373 -0.81 -16.25 17.36
CA SER A 373 -1.43 -17.10 16.34
C SER A 373 -2.88 -16.69 16.14
N PHE A 374 -3.32 -16.46 14.88
CA PHE A 374 -4.68 -16.00 14.59
C PHE A 374 -5.43 -16.82 13.51
N GLY A 375 -4.76 -17.56 12.66
CA GLY A 375 -5.38 -18.33 11.58
C GLY A 375 -5.56 -19.82 11.89
N ALA A 376 -6.15 -20.53 10.93
CA ALA A 376 -6.40 -21.97 11.03
C ALA A 376 -5.15 -22.76 10.57
N GLN A 377 -4.15 -22.87 11.44
CA GLN A 377 -2.95 -23.64 11.15
C GLN A 377 -3.20 -25.15 11.32
N LYS A 378 -2.92 -25.92 10.26
CA LYS A 378 -2.93 -27.38 10.33
C LYS A 378 -1.55 -27.98 10.64
N ILE A 379 -0.47 -27.28 10.26
CA ILE A 379 0.91 -27.70 10.52
C ILE A 379 1.69 -26.47 11.01
N SER A 380 2.15 -26.52 12.25
CA SER A 380 3.07 -25.51 12.79
C SER A 380 4.49 -25.86 12.35
N VAL A 381 5.09 -25.01 11.51
CA VAL A 381 6.47 -25.16 11.05
C VAL A 381 7.45 -24.28 11.86
N TYR A 382 6.94 -23.55 12.86
CA TYR A 382 7.67 -22.54 13.59
C TYR A 382 8.06 -22.95 15.01
N ASN A 383 9.34 -22.74 15.32
CA ASN A 383 9.78 -22.54 16.70
C ASN A 383 9.81 -21.02 16.97
N SER A 384 8.84 -20.54 17.73
CA SER A 384 8.57 -19.14 18.03
C SER A 384 9.64 -18.41 18.84
N ASN A 385 10.75 -19.03 19.21
CA ASN A 385 11.74 -18.49 20.14
C ASN A 385 12.97 -17.89 19.46
N GLN A 386 12.86 -17.39 18.23
CA GLN A 386 14.04 -16.99 17.47
C GLN A 386 14.07 -15.48 17.19
N GLY A 387 14.41 -14.71 18.22
CA GLY A 387 14.94 -13.37 18.05
C GLY A 387 16.42 -13.40 17.60
N ASN A 388 16.98 -12.23 17.36
CA ASN A 388 18.35 -11.98 16.87
C ASN A 388 19.51 -12.75 17.54
N ASN A 389 19.27 -13.51 18.60
CA ASN A 389 20.26 -14.23 19.39
C ASN A 389 19.92 -15.69 19.67
N ALA A 390 18.91 -16.25 19.01
CA ALA A 390 18.44 -17.58 19.34
C ALA A 390 19.22 -18.69 18.65
N ASN A 391 19.27 -19.83 19.28
CA ASN A 391 19.72 -21.06 18.67
C ASN A 391 18.83 -21.36 17.46
N PHE A 392 19.34 -21.05 16.28
CA PHE A 392 18.72 -21.32 15.01
C PHE A 392 18.40 -22.82 14.90
N GLN A 393 17.14 -23.14 14.65
CA GLN A 393 16.70 -24.49 14.41
C GLN A 393 16.09 -24.53 13.00
N LEU A 394 16.66 -25.36 12.14
CA LEU A 394 16.17 -25.57 10.78
C LEU A 394 14.69 -25.95 10.82
N SER A 395 13.90 -25.34 9.95
CA SER A 395 12.57 -25.83 9.63
C SER A 395 12.69 -27.26 9.07
N GLN A 396 11.70 -28.10 9.35
CA GLN A 396 11.71 -29.48 8.84
C GLN A 396 11.68 -29.45 7.31
N ASP A 397 12.35 -30.42 6.69
CA ASP A 397 12.26 -30.60 5.24
C ASP A 397 10.81 -30.66 4.79
N ILE A 398 10.53 -30.09 3.60
CA ILE A 398 9.23 -30.26 2.95
C ILE A 398 8.97 -31.75 2.76
N LEU A 399 7.87 -32.22 3.33
CA LEU A 399 7.39 -33.57 3.11
C LEU A 399 6.55 -33.57 1.83
N GLU A 400 7.09 -34.16 0.76
CA GLU A 400 6.42 -34.28 -0.52
C GLU A 400 5.01 -34.91 -0.38
N GLY A 401 4.04 -34.29 -1.07
CA GLY A 401 2.65 -34.75 -1.06
C GLY A 401 1.82 -34.35 0.16
N ASN A 402 2.42 -33.79 1.21
CA ASN A 402 1.67 -33.27 2.35
C ASN A 402 0.99 -31.94 2.01
N GLU A 403 -0.17 -31.72 2.63
CA GLU A 403 -0.89 -30.47 2.56
C GLU A 403 -0.46 -29.53 3.69
N TYR A 404 -0.07 -28.32 3.33
CA TYR A 404 0.31 -27.24 4.25
C TYR A 404 -0.76 -26.15 4.26
N CYS A 405 -1.25 -25.79 5.45
CA CYS A 405 -2.27 -24.75 5.65
C CYS A 405 -1.88 -23.82 6.82
N PRO A 406 -1.80 -22.52 6.62
CA PRO A 406 -1.80 -21.87 5.32
C PRO A 406 -0.60 -22.31 4.49
N GLY A 407 -0.77 -22.43 3.18
CA GLY A 407 0.32 -22.72 2.25
C GLY A 407 0.99 -21.45 1.75
N ALA A 408 1.86 -21.60 0.74
CA ALA A 408 2.69 -20.51 0.19
C ALA A 408 1.88 -19.28 -0.29
N PHE A 409 0.60 -19.44 -0.60
CA PHE A 409 -0.29 -18.35 -1.03
C PHE A 409 -1.38 -18.04 0.01
N GLY A 410 -1.32 -18.66 1.18
CA GLY A 410 -2.26 -18.47 2.27
C GLY A 410 -1.79 -17.47 3.32
N GLY A 411 -2.44 -17.51 4.48
CA GLY A 411 -2.14 -16.67 5.62
C GLY A 411 -2.39 -15.19 5.40
N SER A 412 -1.71 -14.33 6.17
CA SER A 412 -1.82 -12.88 6.02
C SER A 412 -0.91 -12.40 4.89
N ALA A 413 -1.53 -12.01 3.78
CA ALA A 413 -0.84 -11.51 2.59
C ALA A 413 -1.41 -10.17 2.10
N THR A 414 -2.11 -9.43 2.95
CA THR A 414 -2.81 -8.18 2.62
C THR A 414 -2.33 -7.04 3.51
N THR A 415 -2.67 -5.81 3.14
CA THR A 415 -2.37 -4.62 3.95
C THR A 415 -3.26 -4.62 5.19
N PRO A 416 -2.70 -4.67 6.41
CA PRO A 416 -3.42 -4.60 7.66
C PRO A 416 -3.83 -3.16 8.00
N ALA A 417 -4.55 -2.97 9.12
CA ALA A 417 -4.85 -1.66 9.68
C ALA A 417 -4.61 -1.63 11.20
N PHE A 418 -4.41 -0.41 11.73
CA PHE A 418 -4.28 -0.20 13.17
C PHE A 418 -5.01 1.05 13.60
N ALA A 419 -5.88 0.92 14.59
CA ALA A 419 -6.55 2.02 15.25
C ALA A 419 -6.90 1.62 16.69
N ASP A 420 -6.94 2.58 17.60
CA ASP A 420 -7.41 2.40 18.99
C ASP A 420 -6.77 1.19 19.71
N ASN A 421 -5.48 1.01 19.51
CA ASN A 421 -4.68 -0.10 20.06
C ASN A 421 -5.11 -1.51 19.56
N VAL A 422 -5.83 -1.56 18.44
CA VAL A 422 -6.26 -2.80 17.80
C VAL A 422 -5.59 -2.98 16.44
N PHE A 423 -4.98 -4.13 16.23
CA PHE A 423 -4.37 -4.56 14.98
C PHE A 423 -5.34 -5.44 14.19
N PHE A 424 -5.79 -4.96 13.03
CA PHE A 424 -6.72 -5.65 12.16
C PHE A 424 -5.96 -6.37 11.06
N VAL A 425 -6.07 -7.69 10.99
CA VAL A 425 -5.35 -8.53 10.05
C VAL A 425 -6.30 -9.51 9.35
N ALA A 426 -5.94 -9.89 8.13
CA ALA A 426 -6.65 -10.94 7.40
C ALA A 426 -5.84 -12.24 7.39
N SER A 427 -6.53 -13.37 7.45
CA SER A 427 -5.99 -14.70 7.20
C SER A 427 -6.70 -15.32 6.00
N GLN A 428 -5.94 -15.98 5.12
CA GLN A 428 -6.46 -16.76 4.00
C GLN A 428 -6.20 -18.25 4.26
N ASN A 429 -7.26 -19.05 4.37
CA ASN A 429 -7.16 -20.51 4.45
C ASN A 429 -6.95 -21.08 3.03
N TYR A 430 -5.76 -20.88 2.49
CA TYR A 430 -5.35 -21.35 1.18
C TYR A 430 -4.22 -22.36 1.36
N CYS A 431 -4.51 -23.63 1.13
CA CYS A 431 -3.57 -24.73 1.35
C CYS A 431 -2.81 -25.05 0.06
N THR A 432 -1.61 -25.57 0.20
CA THR A 432 -0.77 -26.00 -0.92
C THR A 432 -0.13 -27.34 -0.65
N LYS A 433 0.13 -28.10 -1.73
CA LYS A 433 0.99 -29.28 -1.73
C LYS A 433 2.27 -28.99 -2.49
N PHE A 434 3.34 -29.63 -2.08
CA PHE A 434 4.62 -29.55 -2.77
C PHE A 434 4.90 -30.89 -3.45
N THR A 435 5.24 -30.83 -4.74
CA THR A 435 5.60 -31.99 -5.55
C THR A 435 7.02 -31.79 -6.07
N ALA A 436 7.91 -32.76 -5.84
CA ALA A 436 9.27 -32.73 -6.36
C ALA A 436 9.25 -32.69 -7.89
N GLY A 437 10.11 -31.87 -8.47
CA GLY A 437 10.17 -31.68 -9.91
C GLY A 437 11.34 -30.83 -10.33
N GLN A 438 11.31 -30.40 -11.58
CA GLN A 438 12.30 -29.46 -12.10
C GLN A 438 11.68 -28.06 -12.18
N VAL A 439 12.42 -27.07 -11.72
CA VAL A 439 12.05 -25.64 -11.78
C VAL A 439 13.11 -24.89 -12.58
N PHE A 440 12.65 -23.88 -13.32
CA PHE A 440 13.55 -23.01 -14.08
C PHE A 440 13.94 -21.82 -13.20
N TYR A 441 15.25 -21.66 -12.98
CA TYR A 441 15.77 -20.62 -12.10
C TYR A 441 17.12 -20.10 -12.63
N LYS A 442 17.25 -18.79 -12.75
CA LYS A 442 18.46 -18.14 -13.35
C LYS A 442 18.89 -18.80 -14.66
N ASP A 443 17.94 -19.01 -15.57
CA ASP A 443 18.17 -19.65 -16.89
C ASP A 443 18.70 -21.11 -16.81
N GLN A 444 18.59 -21.76 -15.67
CA GLN A 444 18.96 -23.15 -15.45
C GLN A 444 17.75 -23.98 -15.03
N LEU A 445 17.70 -25.22 -15.49
CA LEU A 445 16.74 -26.20 -15.03
C LEU A 445 17.35 -26.96 -13.85
N ILE A 446 16.80 -26.76 -12.67
CA ILE A 446 17.29 -27.35 -11.41
C ILE A 446 16.22 -28.23 -10.78
N ASN A 447 16.64 -29.16 -9.92
CA ASN A 447 15.68 -29.87 -9.07
C ASN A 447 15.11 -28.93 -8.02
N GLY A 448 13.83 -29.05 -7.74
CA GLY A 448 13.13 -28.23 -6.77
C GLY A 448 11.72 -28.74 -6.56
N TYR A 449 10.85 -27.89 -5.97
CA TYR A 449 9.46 -28.24 -5.72
C TYR A 449 8.52 -27.36 -6.54
N GLN A 450 7.51 -27.99 -7.13
CA GLN A 450 6.36 -27.31 -7.71
C GLN A 450 5.27 -27.18 -6.63
N ILE A 451 4.54 -26.05 -6.67
CA ILE A 451 3.45 -25.78 -5.74
C ILE A 451 2.15 -26.06 -6.44
N GLU A 452 1.34 -26.91 -5.85
CA GLU A 452 -0.02 -27.19 -6.30
C GLU A 452 -1.01 -26.68 -5.26
N PRO A 453 -1.90 -25.74 -5.63
CA PRO A 453 -2.99 -25.36 -4.74
C PRO A 453 -3.91 -26.56 -4.51
N THR A 454 -4.28 -26.79 -3.27
CA THR A 454 -5.29 -27.79 -2.98
C THR A 454 -6.68 -27.20 -3.19
N LEU A 455 -7.58 -27.99 -3.78
CA LEU A 455 -8.97 -27.58 -4.03
C LEU A 455 -9.85 -27.63 -2.76
N SER A 456 -9.24 -27.68 -1.57
CA SER A 456 -9.98 -27.52 -0.31
C SER A 456 -10.70 -26.16 -0.30
N GLU A 457 -11.81 -26.07 0.40
CA GLU A 457 -12.62 -24.85 0.51
C GLU A 457 -11.75 -23.65 0.87
N GLN A 458 -11.67 -22.69 -0.05
CA GLN A 458 -10.93 -21.46 0.14
C GLN A 458 -11.81 -20.49 0.92
N SER A 459 -11.38 -20.13 2.10
CA SER A 459 -12.05 -19.14 2.96
C SER A 459 -11.03 -18.16 3.52
N SER A 460 -11.50 -17.09 4.11
CA SER A 460 -10.68 -16.11 4.80
C SER A 460 -11.35 -15.66 6.08
N SER A 461 -10.61 -14.98 6.91
CA SER A 461 -11.13 -14.33 8.11
C SER A 461 -10.40 -13.02 8.39
N ILE A 462 -11.11 -12.09 9.01
CA ILE A 462 -10.55 -10.87 9.55
C ILE A 462 -10.51 -11.01 11.05
N HIS A 463 -9.39 -10.63 11.65
CA HIS A 463 -9.17 -10.70 13.09
C HIS A 463 -8.84 -9.33 13.64
N ALA A 464 -9.45 -8.97 14.75
CA ALA A 464 -9.08 -7.81 15.56
C ALA A 464 -8.24 -8.29 16.75
N ILE A 465 -7.01 -7.85 16.83
CA ILE A 465 -6.04 -8.24 17.86
C ILE A 465 -5.75 -7.04 18.76
N ASP A 466 -6.03 -7.15 20.04
CA ASP A 466 -5.62 -6.16 21.03
C ASP A 466 -4.10 -6.25 21.23
N VAL A 467 -3.37 -5.19 20.88
CA VAL A 467 -1.91 -5.23 20.93
C VAL A 467 -1.34 -5.11 22.33
N SER A 468 -2.11 -4.64 23.32
CA SER A 468 -1.70 -4.61 24.73
C SER A 468 -1.62 -6.00 25.33
N THR A 469 -2.58 -6.85 24.97
CA THR A 469 -2.77 -8.16 25.59
C THR A 469 -2.40 -9.33 24.69
N GLY A 470 -2.27 -9.09 23.38
CA GLY A 470 -2.10 -10.12 22.38
C GLY A 470 -3.35 -11.00 22.15
N GLN A 471 -4.52 -10.60 22.64
CA GLN A 471 -5.76 -11.38 22.53
C GLN A 471 -6.54 -11.00 21.27
N ILE A 472 -7.14 -12.02 20.64
CA ILE A 472 -8.11 -11.80 19.56
C ILE A 472 -9.43 -11.35 20.18
N LYS A 473 -9.87 -10.13 19.87
CA LYS A 473 -11.16 -9.57 20.33
C LYS A 473 -12.33 -10.19 19.60
N TRP A 474 -12.21 -10.31 18.28
CA TRP A 474 -13.21 -10.94 17.44
C TRP A 474 -12.59 -11.47 16.13
N THR A 475 -13.34 -12.36 15.47
CA THR A 475 -13.01 -12.93 14.16
C THR A 475 -14.26 -12.87 13.27
N PHE A 476 -14.11 -12.28 12.07
CA PHE A 476 -15.17 -12.22 11.06
C PHE A 476 -14.85 -13.16 9.90
N PRO A 477 -15.68 -14.20 9.62
CA PRO A 477 -15.44 -15.15 8.54
C PRO A 477 -15.85 -14.58 7.17
N ILE A 478 -15.09 -14.90 6.13
CA ILE A 478 -15.36 -14.61 4.73
C ILE A 478 -15.33 -15.93 3.95
N GLU A 479 -16.41 -16.25 3.23
CA GLU A 479 -16.57 -17.52 2.50
C GLU A 479 -15.69 -17.62 1.24
N SER A 480 -14.98 -16.55 0.87
CA SER A 480 -14.09 -16.48 -0.29
C SER A 480 -12.67 -16.11 0.13
N ARG A 481 -11.74 -16.10 -0.83
CA ARG A 481 -10.42 -15.50 -0.61
C ARG A 481 -10.57 -14.00 -0.36
N TYR A 482 -9.71 -13.48 0.49
CA TYR A 482 -9.58 -12.04 0.75
C TYR A 482 -8.20 -11.56 0.33
N GLN A 483 -8.15 -10.64 -0.64
CA GLN A 483 -6.90 -10.08 -1.17
C GLN A 483 -6.83 -8.56 -1.03
N GLY A 484 -7.90 -7.94 -0.57
CA GLY A 484 -7.97 -6.50 -0.33
C GLY A 484 -7.18 -6.05 0.91
N GLY A 485 -6.95 -4.75 1.03
CA GLY A 485 -6.46 -4.13 2.26
C GLY A 485 -7.61 -3.84 3.23
N ILE A 486 -7.27 -3.67 4.48
CA ILE A 486 -8.20 -3.27 5.54
C ILE A 486 -8.08 -1.76 5.73
N THR A 487 -9.20 -1.06 5.86
CA THR A 487 -9.26 0.36 6.23
C THR A 487 -10.08 0.52 7.51
N VAL A 488 -9.65 1.38 8.40
CA VAL A 488 -10.40 1.72 9.63
C VAL A 488 -10.65 3.21 9.69
N SER A 489 -11.87 3.60 10.09
CA SER A 489 -12.20 5.01 10.33
C SER A 489 -13.44 5.10 11.21
N ALA A 490 -13.44 6.00 12.19
CA ALA A 490 -14.57 6.33 13.04
C ALA A 490 -15.32 5.11 13.61
N GLY A 491 -14.57 4.11 14.10
CA GLY A 491 -15.12 2.89 14.69
C GLY A 491 -15.69 1.88 13.68
N VAL A 492 -15.36 2.02 12.39
CA VAL A 492 -15.80 1.13 11.30
C VAL A 492 -14.60 0.52 10.60
N VAL A 493 -14.64 -0.80 10.35
CA VAL A 493 -13.67 -1.54 9.53
C VAL A 493 -14.27 -1.76 8.14
N TYR A 494 -13.56 -1.33 7.10
CA TYR A 494 -14.00 -1.40 5.71
C TYR A 494 -13.22 -2.44 4.93
N LEU A 495 -13.93 -3.29 4.20
CA LEU A 495 -13.40 -4.44 3.47
C LEU A 495 -14.08 -4.58 2.11
N VAL A 496 -13.36 -5.12 1.12
CA VAL A 496 -13.95 -5.61 -0.14
C VAL A 496 -13.36 -6.98 -0.47
N ASP A 497 -14.19 -8.01 -0.60
CA ASP A 497 -13.73 -9.35 -0.92
C ASP A 497 -13.62 -9.61 -2.44
N ILE A 498 -12.98 -10.72 -2.83
CA ILE A 498 -12.86 -11.07 -4.25
C ILE A 498 -14.18 -11.57 -4.87
N SER A 499 -15.19 -11.88 -4.08
CA SER A 499 -16.55 -12.19 -4.54
C SER A 499 -17.35 -10.91 -4.83
N GLY A 500 -16.77 -9.74 -4.58
CA GLY A 500 -17.39 -8.44 -4.84
C GLY A 500 -18.40 -8.05 -3.78
N ASN A 501 -18.13 -8.30 -2.51
CA ASN A 501 -18.91 -7.74 -1.42
C ASN A 501 -18.10 -6.67 -0.69
N PHE A 502 -18.66 -5.49 -0.60
CA PHE A 502 -18.21 -4.46 0.33
C PHE A 502 -18.85 -4.72 1.70
N TYR A 503 -18.03 -4.65 2.74
CA TYR A 503 -18.47 -4.75 4.14
C TYR A 503 -18.00 -3.52 4.92
N ALA A 504 -18.87 -3.02 5.77
CA ALA A 504 -18.56 -2.13 6.87
C ALA A 504 -18.88 -2.89 8.17
N LEU A 505 -17.86 -3.15 8.98
CA LEU A 505 -18.00 -3.86 10.25
C LEU A 505 -17.79 -2.90 11.40
N ASP A 506 -18.45 -3.16 12.51
CA ASP A 506 -18.16 -2.51 13.78
C ASP A 506 -16.75 -2.88 14.26
N ALA A 507 -15.89 -1.91 14.49
CA ALA A 507 -14.49 -2.14 14.85
C ALA A 507 -14.33 -2.80 16.24
N GLU A 508 -15.32 -2.65 17.13
CA GLU A 508 -15.27 -3.21 18.48
C GLU A 508 -15.75 -4.66 18.53
N THR A 509 -16.78 -5.01 17.73
CA THR A 509 -17.50 -6.29 17.82
C THR A 509 -17.32 -7.20 16.60
N GLY A 510 -16.94 -6.64 15.44
CA GLY A 510 -16.89 -7.36 14.17
C GLY A 510 -18.27 -7.59 13.52
N GLU A 511 -19.35 -7.03 14.06
CA GLU A 511 -20.70 -7.15 13.49
C GLU A 511 -20.83 -6.35 12.20
N ILE A 512 -21.64 -6.86 11.25
CA ILE A 512 -21.91 -6.17 9.99
C ILE A 512 -22.82 -4.98 10.22
N LEU A 513 -22.33 -3.77 9.99
CA LEU A 513 -23.11 -2.53 9.97
C LEU A 513 -23.74 -2.29 8.58
N LYS A 514 -23.00 -2.62 7.52
CA LYS A 514 -23.48 -2.53 6.14
C LYS A 514 -22.79 -3.56 5.24
N LYS A 515 -23.55 -4.12 4.30
CA LYS A 515 -23.03 -4.96 3.22
C LYS A 515 -23.61 -4.51 1.89
N ILE A 516 -22.76 -4.32 0.86
CA ILE A 516 -23.17 -3.91 -0.48
C ILE A 516 -22.54 -4.86 -1.51
N PRO A 517 -23.32 -5.50 -2.40
CA PRO A 517 -22.77 -6.27 -3.51
C PRO A 517 -22.23 -5.31 -4.59
N MET A 518 -20.94 -5.42 -4.90
CA MET A 518 -20.25 -4.61 -5.91
C MET A 518 -20.20 -5.27 -7.28
N ASN A 519 -20.51 -6.57 -7.36
CA ASN A 519 -20.50 -7.39 -8.59
C ASN A 519 -19.12 -7.47 -9.30
N ALA A 520 -18.05 -7.10 -8.63
CA ALA A 520 -16.68 -7.20 -9.15
C ALA A 520 -15.68 -7.37 -8.00
N ALA A 521 -14.62 -8.13 -8.24
CA ALA A 521 -13.62 -8.45 -7.22
C ALA A 521 -12.94 -7.21 -6.64
N GLY A 522 -12.75 -7.16 -5.32
CA GLY A 522 -11.96 -6.13 -4.63
C GLY A 522 -10.57 -6.64 -4.27
N ASN A 523 -9.53 -5.88 -4.64
CA ASN A 523 -8.13 -6.23 -4.40
C ASN A 523 -7.34 -5.12 -3.68
N THR A 524 -8.00 -4.06 -3.20
CA THR A 524 -7.36 -2.92 -2.53
C THR A 524 -8.09 -2.55 -1.25
N ALA A 525 -7.46 -1.68 -0.45
CA ALA A 525 -8.10 -1.00 0.66
C ALA A 525 -9.12 0.04 0.16
N VAL A 526 -10.10 0.37 1.00
CA VAL A 526 -11.06 1.44 0.75
C VAL A 526 -10.40 2.78 1.08
N THR A 527 -10.41 3.71 0.14
CA THR A 527 -9.92 5.07 0.38
C THR A 527 -11.02 5.95 0.93
N ILE A 528 -10.74 6.68 1.99
CA ILE A 528 -11.70 7.58 2.65
C ILE A 528 -11.14 9.00 2.60
N ALA A 529 -11.81 9.89 1.90
CA ALA A 529 -11.36 11.27 1.76
C ALA A 529 -12.54 12.22 1.46
N SER A 530 -12.30 13.52 1.59
CA SER A 530 -13.29 14.51 1.18
C SER A 530 -13.31 14.67 -0.34
N ASP A 531 -14.48 14.94 -0.89
CA ASP A 531 -14.61 15.42 -2.26
C ASP A 531 -14.24 16.93 -2.36
N ALA A 532 -14.33 17.49 -3.57
CA ALA A 532 -14.00 18.89 -3.81
C ALA A 532 -14.92 19.90 -3.10
N ASN A 533 -16.08 19.47 -2.59
CA ASN A 533 -16.96 20.28 -1.74
C ASN A 533 -16.67 20.15 -0.24
N GLY A 534 -15.78 19.21 0.15
CA GLY A 534 -15.47 18.87 1.52
C GLY A 534 -16.40 17.79 2.12
N ASP A 535 -17.28 17.18 1.32
CA ASP A 535 -18.12 16.07 1.78
C ASP A 535 -17.33 14.77 1.80
N MET A 536 -17.46 13.99 2.89
CA MET A 536 -16.72 12.73 3.03
C MET A 536 -17.26 11.67 2.08
N ARG A 537 -16.33 10.96 1.42
CA ARG A 537 -16.60 9.87 0.48
C ARG A 537 -15.80 8.62 0.82
N LEU A 538 -16.40 7.47 0.48
CA LEU A 538 -15.73 6.17 0.46
C LEU A 538 -15.48 5.80 -1.01
N PHE A 539 -14.23 5.69 -1.42
CA PHE A 539 -13.86 5.28 -2.76
C PHE A 539 -13.45 3.81 -2.75
N VAL A 540 -14.24 3.00 -3.42
CA VAL A 540 -14.10 1.54 -3.46
C VAL A 540 -13.62 1.12 -4.84
N SER A 541 -12.46 0.48 -4.88
CA SER A 541 -11.87 -0.05 -6.11
C SER A 541 -12.23 -1.51 -6.28
N THR A 542 -12.76 -1.86 -7.44
CA THR A 542 -13.06 -3.23 -7.85
C THR A 542 -12.66 -3.43 -9.30
N GLY A 543 -12.78 -4.62 -9.82
CA GLY A 543 -12.53 -4.88 -11.23
C GLY A 543 -12.22 -6.33 -11.54
N GLY A 544 -12.22 -6.66 -12.83
CA GLY A 544 -11.82 -7.94 -13.39
C GLY A 544 -10.57 -7.81 -14.26
N SER A 545 -10.28 -8.82 -15.06
CA SER A 545 -9.08 -8.89 -15.92
C SER A 545 -9.06 -7.89 -17.09
N LYS A 546 -10.11 -7.08 -17.27
CA LYS A 546 -10.23 -6.19 -18.43
C LYS A 546 -10.52 -4.74 -18.10
N SER A 547 -11.04 -4.43 -16.94
CA SER A 547 -11.38 -3.06 -16.54
C SER A 547 -11.40 -2.90 -15.04
N GLY A 548 -10.88 -1.77 -14.56
CA GLY A 548 -11.02 -1.32 -13.19
C GLY A 548 -12.27 -0.49 -12.99
N ILE A 549 -12.88 -0.58 -11.83
CA ILE A 549 -14.08 0.19 -11.45
C ILE A 549 -13.78 0.94 -10.16
N ILE A 550 -14.11 2.23 -10.13
CA ILE A 550 -14.14 3.03 -8.91
C ILE A 550 -15.60 3.37 -8.61
N THR A 551 -16.01 3.08 -7.40
CA THR A 551 -17.35 3.44 -6.90
C THR A 551 -17.21 4.39 -5.72
N ALA A 552 -17.87 5.53 -5.77
CA ALA A 552 -17.94 6.47 -4.67
C ALA A 552 -19.26 6.36 -3.90
N PHE A 553 -19.16 6.22 -2.59
CA PHE A 553 -20.28 6.29 -1.67
C PHE A 553 -20.14 7.51 -0.76
N GLY A 554 -21.26 8.02 -0.25
CA GLY A 554 -21.29 9.11 0.72
C GLY A 554 -22.64 9.17 1.41
N LEU A 555 -22.75 9.99 2.44
CA LEU A 555 -24.04 10.26 3.08
C LEU A 555 -25.00 10.97 2.11
N PRO A 556 -26.33 10.85 2.30
CA PRO A 556 -27.32 11.62 1.53
C PRO A 556 -27.01 13.12 1.56
N ASP A 557 -27.21 13.80 0.45
CA ASP A 557 -27.05 15.26 0.41
C ASP A 557 -28.14 15.91 1.26
N GLU A 558 -27.78 16.89 2.11
CA GLU A 558 -28.73 17.58 3.01
C GLU A 558 -29.94 18.22 2.27
N SER A 559 -29.84 18.36 0.92
CA SER A 559 -30.92 18.90 0.08
C SER A 559 -32.03 17.89 -0.26
N SER A 560 -31.88 16.61 0.07
CA SER A 560 -32.92 15.58 -0.20
C SER A 560 -34.00 15.48 0.87
N VAL A 561 -33.80 16.11 2.03
CA VAL A 561 -34.86 16.31 3.03
C VAL A 561 -35.55 17.63 2.70
N VAL A 562 -36.40 17.63 1.69
CA VAL A 562 -37.38 18.73 1.50
C VAL A 562 -38.41 18.59 2.61
N ASP A 563 -38.17 19.30 3.68
CA ASP A 563 -39.27 19.61 4.63
C ASP A 563 -40.26 20.46 3.83
N GLU A 564 -41.50 20.02 3.70
CA GLU A 564 -42.58 20.76 3.02
C GLU A 564 -42.80 22.10 3.72
N GLY A 565 -41.91 23.06 3.63
CA GLY A 565 -42.10 24.38 4.23
C GLY A 565 -40.87 25.24 4.52
N GLY A 566 -39.62 24.88 4.24
CA GLY A 566 -38.46 25.69 4.63
C GLY A 566 -37.35 25.83 3.59
N LEU A 567 -36.93 27.06 3.30
CA LEU A 567 -35.69 27.40 2.59
C LEU A 567 -34.49 26.85 3.39
N SER A 568 -33.58 26.10 2.72
CA SER A 568 -32.39 25.55 3.36
C SER A 568 -31.59 26.64 4.10
N ARG A 569 -31.01 26.34 5.27
CA ARG A 569 -30.22 27.30 6.06
C ARG A 569 -29.06 27.92 5.27
N ARG A 570 -28.46 27.19 4.31
CA ARG A 570 -27.41 27.71 3.41
C ARG A 570 -27.95 28.73 2.41
N GLY A 571 -29.15 28.52 1.86
CA GLY A 571 -29.80 29.49 0.98
C GLY A 571 -30.18 30.80 1.71
N ILE A 572 -30.57 30.74 2.96
CA ILE A 572 -30.91 31.92 3.76
C ILE A 572 -29.66 32.75 4.09
N ILE A 573 -28.54 32.12 4.46
CA ILE A 573 -27.29 32.85 4.76
C ILE A 573 -26.74 33.49 3.48
N GLY A 574 -26.70 32.76 2.35
CA GLY A 574 -26.25 33.31 1.05
C GLY A 574 -27.11 34.47 0.58
N SER A 575 -28.45 34.38 0.70
CA SER A 575 -29.39 35.43 0.34
C SER A 575 -29.26 36.67 1.22
N LEU A 576 -29.07 36.48 2.54
CA LEU A 576 -28.87 37.60 3.51
C LEU A 576 -27.53 38.33 3.29
N VAL A 577 -26.46 37.62 2.94
CA VAL A 577 -25.16 38.24 2.62
C VAL A 577 -25.23 38.99 1.30
N LEU A 578 -25.89 38.46 0.26
CA LEU A 578 -26.01 39.13 -1.04
C LEU A 578 -26.86 40.41 -0.93
N THR A 579 -27.99 40.34 -0.21
CA THR A 579 -28.86 41.52 0.00
C THR A 579 -28.17 42.59 0.84
N SER A 580 -27.35 42.21 1.82
CA SER A 580 -26.55 43.16 2.63
C SER A 580 -25.47 43.86 1.81
N ILE A 581 -24.78 43.16 0.93
CA ILE A 581 -23.75 43.74 0.05
C ILE A 581 -24.39 44.67 -0.99
N VAL A 582 -25.49 44.27 -1.61
CA VAL A 582 -26.21 45.14 -2.59
C VAL A 582 -26.78 46.39 -1.91
N GLY A 583 -27.30 46.27 -0.69
CA GLY A 583 -27.78 47.39 0.11
C GLY A 583 -26.63 48.36 0.45
N LEU A 584 -25.46 47.85 0.84
CA LEU A 584 -24.27 48.66 1.15
C LEU A 584 -23.72 49.39 -0.09
N LEU A 585 -23.68 48.72 -1.22
CA LEU A 585 -23.27 49.31 -2.50
C LEU A 585 -24.26 50.41 -2.95
N TYR A 586 -25.54 50.19 -2.79
CA TYR A 586 -26.58 51.19 -3.07
C TYR A 586 -26.44 52.44 -2.20
N LEU A 587 -26.20 52.27 -0.90
CA LEU A 587 -25.98 53.36 0.04
C LEU A 587 -24.68 54.16 -0.27
N LEU A 588 -23.63 53.46 -0.65
CA LEU A 588 -22.39 54.11 -1.07
C LEU A 588 -22.55 54.89 -2.40
N PHE A 589 -23.33 54.33 -3.33
CA PHE A 589 -23.67 54.98 -4.59
C PHE A 589 -24.49 56.25 -4.38
N MET A 590 -25.51 56.20 -3.54
CA MET A 590 -26.35 57.34 -3.18
C MET A 590 -25.60 58.44 -2.39
N ARG A 591 -24.59 58.05 -1.60
CA ARG A 591 -23.70 59.02 -0.90
C ARG A 591 -22.71 59.70 -1.85
N TYR A 592 -22.33 59.04 -2.93
CA TYR A 592 -21.43 59.62 -3.96
C TYR A 592 -22.15 60.64 -4.87
N TYR A 593 -23.44 60.38 -5.17
CA TYR A 593 -24.23 61.29 -6.02
C TYR A 593 -24.89 62.47 -5.28
N ARG A 594 -24.77 62.52 -3.96
CA ARG A 594 -25.26 63.68 -3.16
C ARG A 594 -24.15 64.69 -2.78
N LYS A 595 -22.96 64.50 -3.27
CA LYS A 595 -21.88 65.51 -3.29
C LYS A 595 -21.66 65.93 -4.75
#